data_d68dbf3ea811adb02f1ff351b128f0c5
#
_entry.id   d68dbf3ea811adb02f1ff351b128f0c5
#
_cell.length_a   1.000
_cell.length_b   1.000
_cell.length_c   1.000
_cell.angle_alpha   90.00
_cell.angle_beta   90.00
_cell.angle_gamma   90.00
#
_symmetry.space_group_name_H-M   'P 1'
#
loop_
_entity.id
_entity.type
_entity.pdbx_description
1 polymer ?
#
loop_
_entity_poly.entity_id
_entity_poly.type
_entity_poly.pdbx_seq_one_letter_code
_entity_poly.pdbx_strand_id
1 'polypeptide(L)'
;VAGVHIGTVVDDSLLKKHLENHLEAENIKFIDISNLAETLVGDTVSANIMMLGMAAQKGLLPIEINSLERAIELNGVAIEQNLRAFNWGRLLSEYPEIVFKSAQMDKVVEEEKPINNYIEKFSKILKQYQDEEYAKLFLFNVNKVISKETKITNSKKGLPLSRKVALTLFRMMRYKDEYEVAR
;
A
#
# COMPACT_ATOMS: atom_id res chain seq x y z
N VAL A 1 3.92 17.58 -11.30
CA VAL A 1 2.70 17.10 -10.64
C VAL A 1 1.49 17.27 -11.53
N ALA A 2 1.40 18.38 -12.33
CA ALA A 2 0.29 18.61 -13.26
C ALA A 2 0.21 17.60 -14.44
N GLY A 3 1.33 16.97 -14.83
CA GLY A 3 1.38 16.00 -15.93
C GLY A 3 0.75 14.63 -15.62
N VAL A 4 0.62 14.28 -14.34
CA VAL A 4 0.09 12.96 -13.92
C VAL A 4 -1.41 12.83 -14.20
N HIS A 5 -2.14 13.95 -14.23
CA HIS A 5 -3.59 13.94 -14.49
C HIS A 5 -3.97 13.76 -15.97
N ILE A 6 -3.00 13.78 -16.89
CA ILE A 6 -3.26 13.70 -18.35
C ILE A 6 -2.78 12.37 -18.95
N GLY A 7 -2.55 11.34 -18.12
CA GLY A 7 -2.10 10.03 -18.59
C GLY A 7 -0.67 10.00 -19.16
N THR A 8 0.13 11.01 -18.87
CA THR A 8 1.56 11.02 -19.24
C THR A 8 2.31 10.07 -18.31
N VAL A 9 2.86 9.00 -18.87
CA VAL A 9 3.75 8.10 -18.13
C VAL A 9 5.03 8.87 -17.83
N VAL A 10 5.33 9.07 -16.55
CA VAL A 10 6.61 9.63 -16.12
C VAL A 10 7.69 8.58 -16.37
N ASP A 11 8.66 8.89 -17.22
CA ASP A 11 9.78 8.00 -17.47
C ASP A 11 10.82 8.12 -16.35
N ASP A 12 10.74 7.19 -15.40
CA ASP A 12 11.66 7.11 -14.26
C ASP A 12 13.13 6.99 -14.70
N SER A 13 13.39 6.48 -15.91
CA SER A 13 14.75 6.28 -16.42
C SER A 13 15.46 7.59 -16.67
N LEU A 14 14.74 8.60 -17.13
CA LEU A 14 15.28 9.96 -17.36
C LEU A 14 15.62 10.64 -16.04
N LEU A 15 14.75 10.51 -15.03
CA LEU A 15 15.00 11.05 -13.69
C LEU A 15 16.20 10.40 -13.03
N LYS A 16 16.32 9.08 -13.13
CA LYS A 16 17.47 8.33 -12.61
C LYS A 16 18.78 8.77 -13.26
N LYS A 17 18.83 8.83 -14.59
CA LYS A 17 20.01 9.32 -15.32
C LYS A 17 20.37 10.76 -14.95
N HIS A 18 19.39 11.62 -14.75
CA HIS A 18 19.64 13.00 -14.35
C HIS A 18 20.30 13.07 -12.97
N LEU A 19 19.83 12.28 -12.01
CA LEU A 19 20.45 12.19 -10.69
C LEU A 19 21.87 11.61 -10.74
N GLU A 20 22.06 10.52 -11.48
CA GLU A 20 23.36 9.86 -11.68
C GLU A 20 24.41 10.77 -12.33
N ASN A 21 23.98 11.73 -13.15
CA ASN A 21 24.88 12.70 -13.79
C ASN A 21 25.33 13.83 -12.84
N HIS A 22 24.62 14.05 -11.72
CA HIS A 22 24.87 15.19 -10.82
C HIS A 22 25.36 14.76 -9.44
N LEU A 23 25.19 13.50 -9.08
CA LEU A 23 25.54 12.93 -7.79
C LEU A 23 26.44 11.71 -7.98
N GLU A 24 27.33 11.48 -7.03
CA GLU A 24 28.15 10.28 -7.00
C GLU A 24 27.26 9.04 -6.78
N ALA A 25 27.50 7.98 -7.54
CA ALA A 25 26.66 6.77 -7.56
C ALA A 25 26.52 6.13 -6.16
N GLU A 26 27.56 6.25 -5.32
CA GLU A 26 27.54 5.74 -3.95
C GLU A 26 26.56 6.48 -3.01
N ASN A 27 26.21 7.72 -3.38
CA ASN A 27 25.27 8.56 -2.63
C ASN A 27 23.83 8.42 -3.10
N ILE A 28 23.57 7.56 -4.11
CA ILE A 28 22.25 7.35 -4.68
C ILE A 28 21.75 5.95 -4.33
N LYS A 29 20.55 5.87 -3.74
CA LYS A 29 19.82 4.61 -3.56
C LYS A 29 18.40 4.77 -4.05
N PHE A 30 17.98 3.90 -4.97
CA PHE A 30 16.59 3.84 -5.45
C PHE A 30 15.86 2.71 -4.71
N ILE A 31 14.83 3.06 -3.98
CA ILE A 31 14.02 2.11 -3.19
C ILE A 31 12.55 2.37 -3.48
N ASP A 32 11.80 1.33 -3.84
CA ASP A 32 10.35 1.38 -3.92
C ASP A 32 9.75 1.29 -2.49
N ILE A 33 9.81 2.42 -1.79
CA ILE A 33 9.36 2.49 -0.40
C ILE A 33 7.83 2.39 -0.29
N SER A 34 7.09 2.81 -1.32
CA SER A 34 5.63 2.69 -1.34
C SER A 34 5.19 1.24 -1.36
N ASN A 35 5.85 0.39 -2.15
CA ASN A 35 5.59 -1.04 -2.19
C ASN A 35 5.99 -1.72 -0.86
N LEU A 36 7.11 -1.32 -0.25
CA LEU A 36 7.51 -1.82 1.07
C LEU A 36 6.48 -1.43 2.15
N ALA A 37 6.02 -0.18 2.16
CA ALA A 37 5.01 0.28 3.10
C ALA A 37 3.67 -0.46 2.92
N GLU A 38 3.21 -0.64 1.69
CA GLU A 38 2.01 -1.41 1.40
C GLU A 38 2.14 -2.86 1.89
N THR A 39 3.31 -3.48 1.66
CA THR A 39 3.54 -4.89 2.02
C THR A 39 3.68 -5.08 3.53
N LEU A 40 4.51 -4.27 4.20
CA LEU A 40 4.89 -4.48 5.60
C LEU A 40 3.94 -3.82 6.61
N VAL A 41 3.27 -2.75 6.18
CA VAL A 41 2.39 -1.93 7.05
C VAL A 41 0.93 -1.97 6.59
N GLY A 42 0.70 -2.31 5.32
CA GLY A 42 -0.64 -2.42 4.74
C GLY A 42 -1.17 -1.13 4.12
N ASP A 43 -0.34 -0.08 4.00
CA ASP A 43 -0.75 1.23 3.50
C ASP A 43 0.42 1.97 2.83
N THR A 44 0.21 2.46 1.60
CA THR A 44 1.21 3.23 0.87
C THR A 44 1.49 4.61 1.48
N VAL A 45 0.54 5.19 2.23
CA VAL A 45 0.72 6.49 2.92
C VAL A 45 1.80 6.39 4.00
N SER A 46 1.96 5.23 4.61
CA SER A 46 3.00 4.93 5.60
C SER A 46 4.43 5.06 5.05
N ALA A 47 4.61 5.14 3.72
CA ALA A 47 5.91 5.37 3.08
C ALA A 47 6.59 6.65 3.59
N ASN A 48 5.83 7.71 3.86
CA ASN A 48 6.36 8.97 4.38
C ASN A 48 6.98 8.78 5.77
N ILE A 49 6.32 8.02 6.63
CA ILE A 49 6.81 7.71 7.98
C ILE A 49 7.99 6.74 7.94
N MET A 50 8.00 5.80 6.99
CA MET A 50 9.17 4.94 6.76
C MET A 50 10.39 5.77 6.34
N MET A 51 10.24 6.73 5.42
CA MET A 51 11.32 7.63 5.02
C MET A 51 11.82 8.47 6.19
N LEU A 52 10.92 8.96 7.05
CA LEU A 52 11.28 9.66 8.27
C LEU A 52 12.14 8.79 9.18
N GLY A 53 11.77 7.52 9.38
CA GLY A 53 12.55 6.55 10.14
C GLY A 53 13.93 6.30 9.56
N MET A 54 14.05 6.18 8.22
CA MET A 54 15.35 6.05 7.55
C MET A 54 16.23 7.28 7.79
N ALA A 55 15.69 8.48 7.63
CA ALA A 55 16.41 9.73 7.82
C ALA A 55 16.87 9.91 9.28
N ALA A 56 16.01 9.58 10.23
CA ALA A 56 16.32 9.62 11.65
C ALA A 56 17.46 8.66 12.02
N GLN A 57 17.40 7.42 11.53
CA GLN A 57 18.42 6.40 11.81
C GLN A 57 19.78 6.78 11.23
N LYS A 58 19.80 7.48 10.08
CA LYS A 58 21.05 7.99 9.46
C LYS A 58 21.57 9.27 10.09
N GLY A 59 20.91 9.80 11.12
CA GLY A 59 21.32 11.05 11.77
C GLY A 59 21.15 12.29 10.86
N LEU A 60 20.31 12.22 9.83
CA LEU A 60 20.05 13.34 8.92
C LEU A 60 19.12 14.40 9.52
N LEU A 61 18.49 14.09 10.65
CA LEU A 61 17.58 14.99 11.35
C LEU A 61 18.22 15.44 12.67
N PRO A 62 18.17 16.73 13.02
CA PRO A 62 18.68 17.24 14.29
C PRO A 62 17.67 17.00 15.43
N ILE A 63 17.06 15.83 15.47
CA ILE A 63 16.01 15.44 16.43
C ILE A 63 16.27 14.00 16.87
N GLU A 64 16.19 13.76 18.17
CA GLU A 64 16.34 12.43 18.73
C GLU A 64 15.19 11.49 18.35
N ILE A 65 15.50 10.22 18.19
CA ILE A 65 14.53 9.17 17.81
C ILE A 65 13.35 9.13 18.79
N ASN A 66 13.62 9.18 20.11
CA ASN A 66 12.57 9.18 21.13
C ASN A 66 11.61 10.36 21.01
N SER A 67 12.12 11.53 20.58
CA SER A 67 11.29 12.72 20.35
C SER A 67 10.37 12.55 19.13
N LEU A 68 10.86 11.89 18.08
CA LEU A 68 10.05 11.56 16.89
C LEU A 68 8.97 10.52 17.21
N GLU A 69 9.29 9.47 17.95
CA GLU A 69 8.33 8.48 18.42
C GLU A 69 7.25 9.13 19.28
N ARG A 70 7.68 10.03 20.20
CA ARG A 70 6.73 10.79 21.04
C ARG A 70 5.84 11.73 20.21
N ALA A 71 6.36 12.34 19.16
CA ALA A 71 5.58 13.18 18.26
C ALA A 71 4.51 12.36 17.50
N ILE A 72 4.84 11.14 17.08
CA ILE A 72 3.90 10.21 16.46
C ILE A 72 2.77 9.85 17.45
N GLU A 73 3.10 9.56 18.70
CA GLU A 73 2.10 9.28 19.73
C GLU A 73 1.19 10.48 19.99
N LEU A 74 1.76 11.68 20.11
CA LEU A 74 1.01 12.91 20.38
C LEU A 74 0.09 13.33 19.22
N ASN A 75 0.46 12.96 17.98
CA ASN A 75 -0.39 13.20 16.82
C ASN A 75 -1.71 12.40 16.90
N GLY A 76 -1.76 11.29 17.63
CA GLY A 76 -2.99 10.57 17.95
C GLY A 76 -3.63 9.78 16.82
N VAL A 77 -3.11 9.88 15.57
CA VAL A 77 -3.68 9.22 14.39
C VAL A 77 -2.87 7.98 14.04
N ALA A 78 -3.54 6.81 13.97
CA ALA A 78 -2.94 5.53 13.56
C ALA A 78 -1.58 5.25 14.24
N ILE A 79 -1.49 5.49 15.55
CA ILE A 79 -0.23 5.50 16.32
C ILE A 79 0.57 4.22 16.10
N GLU A 80 -0.03 3.06 16.31
CA GLU A 80 0.67 1.76 16.17
C GLU A 80 1.19 1.53 14.73
N GLN A 81 0.38 1.92 13.74
CA GLN A 81 0.74 1.78 12.34
C GLN A 81 1.91 2.71 11.99
N ASN A 82 1.87 3.95 12.45
CA ASN A 82 2.92 4.93 12.21
C ASN A 82 4.21 4.58 12.93
N LEU A 83 4.17 4.12 14.19
CA LEU A 83 5.34 3.63 14.91
C LEU A 83 5.93 2.40 14.22
N ARG A 84 5.11 1.48 13.73
CA ARG A 84 5.56 0.32 12.95
C ARG A 84 6.26 0.75 11.66
N ALA A 85 5.66 1.68 10.91
CA ALA A 85 6.25 2.24 9.70
C ALA A 85 7.59 2.92 9.98
N PHE A 86 7.66 3.74 11.03
CA PHE A 86 8.88 4.41 11.48
C PHE A 86 10.00 3.40 11.79
N ASN A 87 9.70 2.35 12.55
CA ASN A 87 10.66 1.32 12.90
C ASN A 87 11.09 0.46 11.71
N TRP A 88 10.18 0.14 10.76
CA TRP A 88 10.56 -0.49 9.50
C TRP A 88 11.50 0.39 8.67
N GLY A 89 11.30 1.70 8.66
CA GLY A 89 12.20 2.65 8.02
C GLY A 89 13.59 2.68 8.64
N ARG A 90 13.67 2.68 9.97
CA ARG A 90 14.94 2.58 10.69
C ARG A 90 15.68 1.28 10.37
N LEU A 91 14.94 0.16 10.39
CA LEU A 91 15.52 -1.15 10.06
C LEU A 91 15.99 -1.21 8.60
N LEU A 92 15.25 -0.61 7.67
CA LEU A 92 15.62 -0.55 6.24
C LEU A 92 16.94 0.21 6.03
N SER A 93 17.23 1.19 6.87
CA SER A 93 18.47 1.95 6.81
C SER A 93 19.70 1.12 7.15
N GLU A 94 19.60 0.24 8.16
CA GLU A 94 20.71 -0.55 8.70
C GLU A 94 20.79 -1.96 8.11
N TYR A 95 19.62 -2.61 7.91
CA TYR A 95 19.52 -4.01 7.52
C TYR A 95 18.53 -4.19 6.34
N PRO A 96 18.82 -3.60 5.16
CA PRO A 96 17.91 -3.63 4.03
C PRO A 96 17.54 -5.06 3.58
N GLU A 97 18.48 -6.00 3.66
CA GLU A 97 18.27 -7.39 3.28
C GLU A 97 17.20 -8.08 4.13
N ILE A 98 17.14 -7.75 5.45
CA ILE A 98 16.13 -8.29 6.36
C ILE A 98 14.74 -7.75 5.96
N VAL A 99 14.66 -6.45 5.68
CA VAL A 99 13.41 -5.80 5.29
C VAL A 99 12.90 -6.33 3.95
N PHE A 100 13.76 -6.44 2.94
CA PHE A 100 13.40 -7.00 1.64
C PHE A 100 12.97 -8.47 1.74
N LYS A 101 13.65 -9.26 2.57
CA LYS A 101 13.27 -10.65 2.83
C LYS A 101 11.90 -10.75 3.50
N SER A 102 11.64 -9.91 4.50
CA SER A 102 10.34 -9.86 5.17
C SER A 102 9.22 -9.46 4.22
N ALA A 103 9.45 -8.43 3.37
CA ALA A 103 8.50 -8.01 2.36
C ALA A 103 8.24 -9.10 1.28
N GLN A 104 9.23 -9.93 0.97
CA GLN A 104 9.06 -11.05 0.05
C GLN A 104 8.28 -12.21 0.69
N MET A 105 8.50 -12.49 1.97
CA MET A 105 7.76 -13.53 2.70
C MET A 105 6.27 -13.19 2.79
N ASP A 106 5.93 -11.93 3.00
CA ASP A 106 4.52 -11.49 2.99
C ASP A 106 3.86 -11.60 1.61
N LYS A 107 4.65 -11.52 0.53
CA LYS A 107 4.16 -11.79 -0.84
C LYS A 107 3.96 -13.28 -1.14
N VAL A 108 4.70 -14.16 -0.48
CA VAL A 108 4.67 -15.62 -0.73
C VAL A 108 3.52 -16.32 0.00
N VAL A 109 2.88 -15.69 0.97
CA VAL A 109 1.84 -16.33 1.81
C VAL A 109 0.44 -15.74 1.62
N GLU A 110 0.17 -15.00 0.59
CA GLU A 110 -1.18 -15.06 0.06
C GLU A 110 -1.31 -16.37 -0.75
N GLU A 111 -1.46 -17.51 -0.06
CA GLU A 111 -2.21 -18.62 -0.63
C GLU A 111 -3.38 -17.99 -1.37
N GLU A 112 -3.55 -18.30 -2.65
CA GLU A 112 -4.63 -17.77 -3.47
C GLU A 112 -5.95 -18.19 -2.84
N LYS A 113 -6.38 -17.45 -1.82
CA LYS A 113 -7.68 -17.69 -1.20
C LYS A 113 -8.71 -17.56 -2.31
N PRO A 114 -9.65 -18.49 -2.41
CA PRO A 114 -10.71 -18.43 -3.39
C PRO A 114 -11.33 -17.04 -3.42
N ILE A 115 -11.61 -16.52 -4.60
CA ILE A 115 -12.18 -15.17 -4.76
C ILE A 115 -13.41 -14.93 -3.85
N ASN A 116 -14.16 -15.98 -3.55
CA ASN A 116 -15.33 -15.94 -2.68
C ASN A 116 -14.99 -15.43 -1.27
N ASN A 117 -13.82 -15.76 -0.71
CA ASN A 117 -13.40 -15.30 0.61
C ASN A 117 -13.20 -13.79 0.64
N TYR A 118 -12.67 -13.21 -0.47
CA TYR A 118 -12.52 -11.77 -0.60
C TYR A 118 -13.88 -11.08 -0.74
N ILE A 119 -14.77 -11.66 -1.56
CA ILE A 119 -16.11 -11.13 -1.81
C ILE A 119 -16.92 -11.07 -0.51
N GLU A 120 -16.93 -12.15 0.27
CA GLU A 120 -17.62 -12.20 1.56
C GLU A 120 -17.07 -11.18 2.55
N LYS A 121 -15.74 -11.13 2.70
CA LYS A 121 -15.07 -10.18 3.61
C LYS A 121 -15.40 -8.74 3.22
N PHE A 122 -15.27 -8.40 1.93
CA PHE A 122 -15.47 -7.03 1.45
C PHE A 122 -16.93 -6.62 1.52
N SER A 123 -17.86 -7.52 1.17
CA SER A 123 -19.30 -7.28 1.29
C SER A 123 -19.71 -6.99 2.74
N LYS A 124 -19.17 -7.74 3.70
CA LYS A 124 -19.42 -7.51 5.13
C LYS A 124 -18.91 -6.14 5.57
N ILE A 125 -17.72 -5.75 5.13
CA ILE A 125 -17.13 -4.43 5.47
C ILE A 125 -17.96 -3.30 4.85
N LEU A 126 -18.35 -3.42 3.57
CA LEU A 126 -19.15 -2.39 2.88
C LEU A 126 -20.55 -2.25 3.48
N LYS A 127 -21.15 -3.35 3.96
CA LYS A 127 -22.42 -3.31 4.70
C LYS A 127 -22.28 -2.54 6.02
N GLN A 128 -21.14 -2.64 6.70
CA GLN A 128 -20.85 -1.89 7.91
C GLN A 128 -20.47 -0.44 7.62
N TYR A 129 -19.83 -0.21 6.46
CA TYR A 129 -19.38 1.12 6.02
C TYR A 129 -20.57 2.04 5.71
N GLN A 130 -21.54 1.56 4.95
CA GLN A 130 -22.72 2.32 4.57
C GLN A 130 -24.00 1.53 4.87
N ASP A 131 -24.37 0.56 4.01
CA ASP A 131 -25.59 -0.23 4.16
C ASP A 131 -25.55 -1.52 3.31
N GLU A 132 -26.67 -2.25 3.35
CA GLU A 132 -26.81 -3.51 2.59
C GLU A 132 -26.92 -3.29 1.09
N GLU A 133 -27.52 -2.19 0.62
CA GLU A 133 -27.66 -1.90 -0.80
C GLU A 133 -26.30 -1.57 -1.43
N TYR A 134 -25.45 -0.86 -0.68
CA TYR A 134 -24.10 -0.58 -1.12
C TYR A 134 -23.25 -1.85 -1.26
N ALA A 135 -23.39 -2.79 -0.33
CA ALA A 135 -22.76 -4.10 -0.45
C ALA A 135 -23.31 -4.91 -1.63
N LYS A 136 -24.61 -4.84 -1.91
CA LYS A 136 -25.21 -5.47 -3.09
C LYS A 136 -24.70 -4.88 -4.40
N LEU A 137 -24.49 -3.59 -4.48
CA LEU A 137 -23.88 -2.92 -5.64
C LEU A 137 -22.47 -3.46 -5.92
N PHE A 138 -21.65 -3.63 -4.89
CA PHE A 138 -20.34 -4.27 -5.00
C PHE A 138 -20.46 -5.69 -5.56
N LEU A 139 -21.31 -6.52 -4.96
CA LEU A 139 -21.54 -7.91 -5.37
C LEU A 139 -22.00 -8.00 -6.82
N PHE A 140 -22.94 -7.16 -7.24
CA PHE A 140 -23.44 -7.11 -8.61
C PHE A 140 -22.33 -6.86 -9.63
N ASN A 141 -21.47 -5.85 -9.37
CA ASN A 141 -20.40 -5.49 -10.29
C ASN A 141 -19.32 -6.58 -10.36
N VAL A 142 -18.90 -7.12 -9.21
CA VAL A 142 -17.89 -8.18 -9.17
C VAL A 142 -18.40 -9.46 -9.85
N ASN A 143 -19.65 -9.89 -9.59
CA ASN A 143 -20.23 -11.07 -10.20
C ASN A 143 -20.38 -10.93 -11.73
N LYS A 144 -20.63 -9.73 -12.22
CA LYS A 144 -20.67 -9.44 -13.66
C LYS A 144 -19.30 -9.68 -14.32
N VAL A 145 -18.22 -9.33 -13.66
CA VAL A 145 -16.84 -9.59 -14.14
C VAL A 145 -16.52 -11.08 -14.06
N ILE A 146 -16.82 -11.74 -12.93
CA ILE A 146 -16.62 -13.19 -12.76
C ILE A 146 -17.32 -13.96 -13.89
N SER A 147 -18.57 -13.61 -14.18
CA SER A 147 -19.33 -14.28 -15.22
C SER A 147 -18.70 -14.14 -16.62
N LYS A 148 -18.16 -12.95 -16.92
CA LYS A 148 -17.45 -12.69 -18.19
C LYS A 148 -16.12 -13.43 -18.26
N GLU A 149 -15.31 -13.32 -17.21
CA GLU A 149 -13.99 -13.95 -17.16
C GLU A 149 -14.11 -15.48 -17.24
N THR A 150 -15.06 -16.07 -16.52
CA THR A 150 -15.34 -17.52 -16.57
C THR A 150 -15.73 -17.98 -17.97
N LYS A 151 -16.51 -17.18 -18.70
CA LYS A 151 -16.90 -17.52 -20.10
C LYS A 151 -15.69 -17.46 -21.05
N ILE A 152 -14.78 -16.51 -20.85
CA ILE A 152 -13.61 -16.33 -21.72
C ILE A 152 -12.56 -17.39 -21.44
N THR A 153 -12.32 -17.68 -20.16
CA THR A 153 -11.25 -18.61 -19.71
C THR A 153 -11.69 -20.06 -19.69
N ASN A 154 -12.99 -20.34 -19.84
CA ASN A 154 -13.60 -21.66 -19.61
C ASN A 154 -13.22 -22.29 -18.27
N SER A 155 -12.86 -21.49 -17.28
CA SER A 155 -12.40 -21.93 -15.95
C SER A 155 -13.08 -21.12 -14.85
N LYS A 156 -13.45 -21.82 -13.78
CA LYS A 156 -13.89 -21.19 -12.52
C LYS A 156 -12.75 -21.05 -11.50
N LYS A 157 -11.54 -21.51 -11.82
CA LYS A 157 -10.37 -21.43 -10.94
C LYS A 157 -9.43 -20.32 -11.42
N GLY A 158 -8.80 -19.66 -10.46
CA GLY A 158 -7.73 -18.71 -10.73
C GLY A 158 -8.20 -17.45 -11.47
N LEU A 159 -9.34 -16.88 -11.16
CA LEU A 159 -9.92 -15.70 -11.81
C LEU A 159 -9.12 -14.41 -11.45
N PRO A 160 -7.96 -14.14 -12.08
CA PRO A 160 -7.06 -13.06 -11.69
C PRO A 160 -7.65 -11.68 -11.97
N LEU A 161 -8.38 -11.52 -13.08
CA LEU A 161 -9.04 -10.27 -13.42
C LEU A 161 -10.16 -9.94 -12.43
N SER A 162 -11.03 -10.89 -12.13
CA SER A 162 -12.11 -10.72 -11.17
C SER A 162 -11.59 -10.40 -9.78
N ARG A 163 -10.49 -11.04 -9.37
CA ARG A 163 -9.81 -10.76 -8.10
C ARG A 163 -9.29 -9.32 -8.06
N LYS A 164 -8.59 -8.90 -9.11
CA LYS A 164 -8.07 -7.52 -9.21
C LYS A 164 -9.19 -6.49 -9.19
N VAL A 165 -10.28 -6.76 -9.91
CA VAL A 165 -11.46 -5.89 -9.93
C VAL A 165 -12.12 -5.84 -8.55
N ALA A 166 -12.31 -6.96 -7.86
CA ALA A 166 -12.89 -6.98 -6.52
C ALA A 166 -12.07 -6.14 -5.53
N LEU A 167 -10.74 -6.29 -5.53
CA LEU A 167 -9.83 -5.51 -4.68
C LEU A 167 -9.90 -4.01 -5.00
N THR A 168 -9.81 -3.66 -6.27
CA THR A 168 -9.81 -2.25 -6.70
C THR A 168 -11.16 -1.58 -6.44
N LEU A 169 -12.26 -2.26 -6.79
CA LEU A 169 -13.61 -1.74 -6.56
C LEU A 169 -13.89 -1.55 -5.06
N PHE A 170 -13.48 -2.50 -4.23
CA PHE A 170 -13.60 -2.37 -2.78
C PHE A 170 -12.84 -1.14 -2.25
N ARG A 171 -11.59 -0.91 -2.71
CA ARG A 171 -10.80 0.28 -2.33
C ARG A 171 -11.49 1.58 -2.76
N MET A 172 -12.07 1.61 -3.96
CA MET A 172 -12.80 2.78 -4.46
C MET A 172 -14.11 3.03 -3.70
N MET A 173 -14.82 1.96 -3.36
CA MET A 173 -16.11 2.04 -2.64
C MET A 173 -15.92 2.34 -1.14
N ARG A 174 -14.77 2.01 -0.57
CA ARG A 174 -14.37 2.36 0.79
C ARG A 174 -13.46 3.59 0.74
N TYR A 175 -13.98 4.69 0.24
CA TYR A 175 -13.27 5.95 0.25
C TYR A 175 -13.18 6.47 1.70
N LYS A 176 -11.95 6.80 2.15
CA LYS A 176 -11.76 7.42 3.47
C LYS A 176 -12.19 8.89 3.38
N ASP A 177 -13.43 9.16 3.74
CA ASP A 177 -13.91 10.49 4.01
C ASP A 177 -13.68 10.86 5.48
N GLU A 178 -14.03 12.10 5.85
CA GLU A 178 -13.88 12.64 7.20
C GLU A 178 -14.59 11.78 8.27
N TYR A 179 -15.69 11.15 7.91
CA TYR A 179 -16.50 10.32 8.80
C TYR A 179 -15.89 8.94 9.03
N GLU A 180 -15.29 8.33 8.00
CA GLU A 180 -14.61 7.04 8.12
C GLU A 180 -13.26 7.18 8.84
N VAL A 181 -12.61 8.35 8.76
CA VAL A 181 -11.39 8.63 9.54
C VAL A 181 -11.70 8.80 11.02
N ALA A 182 -12.92 9.28 11.37
CA ALA A 182 -13.37 9.47 12.75
C ALA A 182 -13.89 8.18 13.41
N ARG A 183 -14.05 7.10 12.69
CA ARG A 183 -14.57 5.81 13.14
C ARG A 183 -13.48 4.90 13.67
#